data_f98fd83b995a7c4e637bcb4da7648c8d
#
_entry.id   f98fd83b995a7c4e637bcb4da7648c8d
#
_cell.length_a   1.000
_cell.length_b   1.000
_cell.length_c   1.000
_cell.angle_alpha   90.00
_cell.angle_beta   90.00
_cell.angle_gamma   90.00
#
_symmetry.space_group_name_H-M   'P 1'
#
loop_
_entity.id
_entity.type
_entity.pdbx_description
1 polymer ?
#
loop_
_entity_poly.entity_id
_entity_poly.type
_entity_poly.pdbx_seq_one_letter_code
_entity_poly.pdbx_strand_id
1 'polypeptide(L)'
;MTRPFPMNAWYAAAWDADVKPALLPRTICGKHVVMYRKADGSVAALEDACWHRLVPLSKGRLEGDTVVCGYHGLKYNAQGRCTFMPSQETINPSACVRAYPVVERHRYVWLWMGDPALADLALVPDMHWNHDPAWAGDGKTIHVNCDYRLVLDNLMDLTHETFVHGSSIGNDAVAEAPFDVTHGEKTVTVTRWMRGIEAPPFWAKQLGKSGLVDRWQIIRFEAPCTIAIDVGVAPTGTGAPEGDRSQGVNGFVLNTITPETEKTCHYFWAFVRNYQIGEQRITTEIREGVSGIFHEDELILEAQQRAMDENPDRIFYNLNIDAGAMWTRKLIDRMVAKESAPQQLQAAE
;
A
#
# COMPACT_ATOMS: atom_id res chain seq x y z
N MET A 1 3.76 -18.06 19.23
CA MET A 1 4.22 -16.75 18.73
C MET A 1 3.04 -16.13 17.99
N THR A 2 2.57 -14.97 18.44
CA THR A 2 1.57 -14.18 17.70
C THR A 2 2.17 -13.76 16.36
N ARG A 3 1.43 -13.93 15.26
CA ARG A 3 1.87 -13.43 13.96
C ARG A 3 1.82 -11.90 13.97
N PRO A 4 2.85 -11.19 13.53
CA PRO A 4 2.85 -9.72 13.59
C PRO A 4 1.94 -9.08 12.52
N PHE A 5 1.51 -9.84 11.49
CA PHE A 5 0.72 -9.36 10.35
C PHE A 5 -0.53 -10.21 10.12
N PRO A 6 -1.65 -9.60 9.67
CA PRO A 6 -2.76 -10.36 9.08
C PRO A 6 -2.28 -11.09 7.83
N MET A 7 -2.41 -12.41 7.78
CA MET A 7 -1.95 -13.17 6.63
C MET A 7 -3.07 -13.41 5.61
N ASN A 8 -4.33 -13.60 6.06
CA ASN A 8 -5.46 -13.79 5.17
C ASN A 8 -5.93 -12.44 4.58
N ALA A 9 -5.05 -11.85 3.77
CA ALA A 9 -5.27 -10.57 3.12
C ALA A 9 -4.45 -10.44 1.82
N TRP A 10 -4.88 -9.53 0.95
CA TRP A 10 -4.16 -9.12 -0.25
C TRP A 10 -3.16 -8.01 0.09
N TYR A 11 -1.94 -8.15 -0.40
CA TYR A 11 -0.87 -7.18 -0.29
C TYR A 11 -0.33 -6.82 -1.67
N ALA A 12 -0.17 -5.53 -1.96
CA ALA A 12 0.50 -5.11 -3.18
C ALA A 12 1.98 -5.53 -3.11
N ALA A 13 2.44 -6.25 -4.13
CA ALA A 13 3.78 -6.80 -4.20
C ALA A 13 4.69 -6.04 -5.17
N ALA A 14 4.10 -5.48 -6.21
CA ALA A 14 4.79 -4.70 -7.25
C ALA A 14 3.78 -3.86 -8.03
N TRP A 15 4.27 -2.88 -8.78
CA TRP A 15 3.53 -2.37 -9.93
C TRP A 15 3.45 -3.47 -11.00
N ASP A 16 2.33 -3.55 -11.71
CA ASP A 16 2.15 -4.53 -12.81
C ASP A 16 3.24 -4.39 -13.88
N ALA A 17 3.61 -3.14 -14.17
CA ALA A 17 4.64 -2.81 -15.13
C ALA A 17 6.06 -3.23 -14.71
N ASP A 18 6.31 -3.48 -13.42
CA ASP A 18 7.63 -3.88 -12.91
C ASP A 18 7.86 -5.39 -13.02
N VAL A 19 6.78 -6.19 -13.06
CA VAL A 19 6.89 -7.65 -13.18
C VAL A 19 7.11 -8.02 -14.64
N LYS A 20 8.34 -8.38 -14.97
CA LYS A 20 8.81 -8.76 -16.31
C LYS A 20 8.95 -10.29 -16.43
N PRO A 21 9.26 -10.83 -17.64
CA PRO A 21 9.70 -12.21 -17.82
C PRO A 21 11.11 -12.43 -17.21
N ALA A 22 11.25 -12.13 -15.94
CA ALA A 22 12.46 -12.23 -15.13
C ALA A 22 12.08 -12.44 -13.66
N LEU A 23 12.95 -13.09 -12.90
CA LEU A 23 12.69 -13.35 -11.47
C LEU A 23 12.80 -12.06 -10.65
N LEU A 24 11.72 -11.66 -10.02
CA LEU A 24 11.61 -10.49 -9.15
C LEU A 24 11.39 -10.94 -7.70
N PRO A 25 12.41 -10.90 -6.83
CA PRO A 25 12.25 -11.24 -5.42
C PRO A 25 11.57 -10.11 -4.64
N ARG A 26 10.78 -10.51 -3.63
CA ARG A 26 10.20 -9.62 -2.61
C ARG A 26 10.13 -10.34 -1.27
N THR A 27 10.20 -9.57 -0.19
CA THR A 27 9.78 -10.04 1.13
C THR A 27 8.46 -9.37 1.46
N ILE A 28 7.45 -10.16 1.84
CA ILE A 28 6.10 -9.68 2.19
C ILE A 28 5.67 -10.39 3.47
N CYS A 29 5.32 -9.64 4.51
CA CYS A 29 4.95 -10.18 5.82
C CYS A 29 5.99 -11.19 6.37
N GLY A 30 7.27 -10.89 6.18
CA GLY A 30 8.38 -11.77 6.58
C GLY A 30 8.55 -13.04 5.74
N LYS A 31 7.85 -13.16 4.59
CA LYS A 31 7.95 -14.30 3.67
C LYS A 31 8.68 -13.89 2.40
N HIS A 32 9.69 -14.67 2.03
CA HIS A 32 10.40 -14.49 0.77
C HIS A 32 9.57 -15.06 -0.38
N VAL A 33 9.30 -14.23 -1.39
CA VAL A 33 8.51 -14.55 -2.57
C VAL A 33 9.31 -14.17 -3.81
N VAL A 34 9.22 -14.99 -4.86
CA VAL A 34 9.71 -14.65 -6.19
C VAL A 34 8.55 -14.60 -7.17
N MET A 35 8.45 -13.50 -7.92
CA MET A 35 7.43 -13.29 -8.94
C MET A 35 8.06 -13.25 -10.31
N TYR A 36 7.26 -13.57 -11.34
CA TYR A 36 7.65 -13.42 -12.74
C TYR A 36 6.43 -13.37 -13.64
N ARG A 37 6.56 -12.74 -14.81
CA ARG A 37 5.53 -12.72 -15.84
C ARG A 37 5.71 -13.93 -16.74
N LYS A 38 4.62 -14.69 -16.93
CA LYS A 38 4.56 -15.84 -17.82
C LYS A 38 4.41 -15.44 -19.29
N ALA A 39 4.60 -16.41 -20.18
CA ALA A 39 4.44 -16.20 -21.62
C ALA A 39 3.01 -15.81 -22.04
N ASP A 40 1.99 -16.24 -21.27
CA ASP A 40 0.59 -15.84 -21.49
C ASP A 40 0.26 -14.44 -20.98
N GLY A 41 1.23 -13.73 -20.43
CA GLY A 41 1.09 -12.38 -19.88
C GLY A 41 0.66 -12.33 -18.41
N SER A 42 0.20 -13.40 -17.80
CA SER A 42 -0.18 -13.42 -16.38
C SER A 42 1.02 -13.56 -15.46
N VAL A 43 0.87 -13.18 -14.19
CA VAL A 43 1.94 -13.25 -13.18
C VAL A 43 1.83 -14.54 -12.38
N ALA A 44 2.99 -15.14 -12.07
CA ALA A 44 3.13 -16.21 -11.09
C ALA A 44 3.96 -15.74 -9.90
N ALA A 45 3.67 -16.27 -8.71
CA ALA A 45 4.40 -15.99 -7.48
C ALA A 45 4.62 -17.29 -6.69
N LEU A 46 5.86 -17.54 -6.35
CA LEU A 46 6.30 -18.73 -5.63
C LEU A 46 7.05 -18.33 -4.35
N GLU A 47 7.08 -19.25 -3.39
CA GLU A 47 8.02 -19.15 -2.27
C GLU A 47 9.46 -19.11 -2.82
N ASP A 48 10.23 -18.12 -2.40
CA ASP A 48 11.60 -17.92 -2.87
C ASP A 48 12.58 -18.80 -2.08
N ALA A 49 12.29 -20.12 -2.05
CA ALA A 49 13.12 -21.11 -1.38
C ALA A 49 13.01 -22.47 -2.08
N CYS A 50 14.12 -22.98 -2.58
CA CYS A 50 14.16 -24.29 -3.21
C CYS A 50 13.86 -25.40 -2.20
N TRP A 51 12.93 -26.31 -2.51
CA TRP A 51 12.55 -27.45 -1.67
C TRP A 51 13.75 -28.31 -1.20
N HIS A 52 14.79 -28.38 -2.02
CA HIS A 52 15.95 -29.23 -1.75
C HIS A 52 16.84 -28.70 -0.60
N ARG A 53 17.29 -27.43 -0.66
CA ARG A 53 18.26 -26.85 0.29
C ARG A 53 17.99 -25.37 0.59
N LEU A 54 16.77 -24.90 0.41
CA LEU A 54 16.30 -23.53 0.72
C LEU A 54 17.05 -22.40 0.02
N VAL A 55 17.86 -22.70 -1.01
CA VAL A 55 18.50 -21.65 -1.81
C VAL A 55 17.41 -20.81 -2.47
N PRO A 56 17.48 -19.46 -2.42
CA PRO A 56 16.49 -18.62 -3.06
C PRO A 56 16.35 -18.95 -4.56
N LEU A 57 15.13 -19.20 -5.01
CA LEU A 57 14.83 -19.47 -6.42
C LEU A 57 15.12 -18.26 -7.30
N SER A 58 15.03 -17.07 -6.75
CA SER A 58 15.42 -15.79 -7.39
C SER A 58 16.90 -15.72 -7.76
N LYS A 59 17.77 -16.54 -7.18
CA LYS A 59 19.17 -16.69 -7.57
C LYS A 59 19.38 -17.67 -8.74
N GLY A 60 18.29 -18.25 -9.23
CA GLY A 60 18.28 -19.12 -10.40
C GLY A 60 18.00 -18.35 -11.69
N ARG A 61 17.25 -18.99 -12.59
CA ARG A 61 16.84 -18.40 -13.86
C ARG A 61 15.45 -18.83 -14.26
N LEU A 62 14.84 -18.09 -15.15
CA LEU A 62 13.57 -18.44 -15.79
C LEU A 62 13.85 -19.11 -17.15
N GLU A 63 13.25 -20.28 -17.39
CA GLU A 63 13.22 -20.96 -18.68
C GLU A 63 11.76 -21.11 -19.14
N GLY A 64 11.31 -20.23 -20.04
CA GLY A 64 9.87 -20.09 -20.33
C GLY A 64 9.12 -19.73 -19.06
N ASP A 65 8.12 -20.52 -18.67
CA ASP A 65 7.34 -20.34 -17.44
C ASP A 65 7.86 -21.16 -16.25
N THR A 66 9.06 -21.71 -16.37
CA THR A 66 9.65 -22.61 -15.37
C THR A 66 10.82 -21.93 -14.66
N VAL A 67 10.80 -21.94 -13.33
CA VAL A 67 11.91 -21.46 -12.49
C VAL A 67 12.92 -22.58 -12.29
N VAL A 68 14.17 -22.32 -12.63
CA VAL A 68 15.29 -23.26 -12.47
C VAL A 68 16.16 -22.83 -11.30
N CYS A 69 16.24 -23.66 -10.27
CA CYS A 69 17.08 -23.40 -9.10
C CYS A 69 18.55 -23.28 -9.52
N GLY A 70 19.21 -22.19 -9.12
CA GLY A 70 20.60 -21.89 -9.48
C GLY A 70 21.64 -22.81 -8.83
N TYR A 71 21.22 -23.65 -7.86
CA TYR A 71 22.19 -24.53 -7.17
C TYR A 71 22.32 -25.90 -7.82
N HIS A 72 21.23 -26.67 -7.92
CA HIS A 72 21.27 -28.01 -8.48
C HIS A 72 20.34 -28.22 -9.67
N GLY A 73 19.75 -27.16 -10.21
CA GLY A 73 18.96 -27.23 -11.44
C GLY A 73 17.57 -27.85 -11.30
N LEU A 74 17.02 -28.01 -10.07
CA LEU A 74 15.61 -28.40 -9.91
C LEU A 74 14.73 -27.37 -10.63
N LYS A 75 13.68 -27.86 -11.31
CA LYS A 75 12.75 -27.00 -12.06
C LYS A 75 11.38 -27.00 -11.41
N TYR A 76 10.78 -25.82 -11.31
CA TYR A 76 9.46 -25.62 -10.71
C TYR A 76 8.54 -24.91 -11.70
N ASN A 77 7.34 -25.46 -11.90
CA ASN A 77 6.31 -24.78 -12.68
C ASN A 77 5.64 -23.65 -11.88
N ALA A 78 4.75 -22.88 -12.53
CA ALA A 78 4.03 -21.77 -11.92
C ALA A 78 3.11 -22.16 -10.74
N GLN A 79 2.79 -23.44 -10.56
CA GLN A 79 2.05 -23.98 -9.43
C GLN A 79 2.97 -24.45 -8.29
N GLY A 80 4.29 -24.19 -8.40
CA GLY A 80 5.29 -24.58 -7.41
C GLY A 80 5.68 -26.05 -7.40
N ARG A 81 5.16 -26.86 -8.31
CA ARG A 81 5.51 -28.30 -8.39
C ARG A 81 6.87 -28.47 -9.05
N CYS A 82 7.70 -29.33 -8.47
CA CYS A 82 8.95 -29.74 -9.11
C CYS A 82 8.63 -30.61 -10.34
N THR A 83 9.18 -30.22 -11.48
CA THR A 83 8.98 -30.91 -12.78
C THR A 83 10.25 -31.57 -13.32
N PHE A 84 11.40 -31.34 -12.68
CA PHE A 84 12.67 -31.93 -13.05
C PHE A 84 13.61 -31.98 -11.83
N MET A 85 14.26 -33.13 -11.66
CA MET A 85 15.36 -33.33 -10.72
C MET A 85 16.56 -33.87 -11.48
N PRO A 86 17.75 -33.30 -11.34
CA PRO A 86 18.93 -33.81 -12.03
C PRO A 86 19.33 -35.17 -11.48
N SER A 87 19.92 -36.02 -12.35
CA SER A 87 20.48 -37.31 -12.02
C SER A 87 19.50 -38.37 -11.44
N GLN A 88 18.19 -38.16 -11.62
CA GLN A 88 17.17 -39.15 -11.26
C GLN A 88 15.93 -39.03 -12.16
N GLU A 89 15.29 -40.18 -12.42
CA GLU A 89 14.08 -40.27 -13.26
C GLU A 89 12.81 -39.99 -12.46
N THR A 90 12.80 -40.37 -11.17
CA THR A 90 11.62 -40.25 -10.31
C THR A 90 11.67 -38.94 -9.55
N ILE A 91 10.60 -38.14 -9.70
CA ILE A 91 10.40 -36.92 -8.93
C ILE A 91 9.60 -37.24 -7.66
N ASN A 92 10.12 -36.86 -6.50
CA ASN A 92 9.37 -36.99 -5.26
C ASN A 92 8.08 -36.17 -5.33
N PRO A 93 6.89 -36.78 -5.15
CA PRO A 93 5.61 -36.06 -5.19
C PRO A 93 5.47 -34.88 -4.18
N SER A 94 6.22 -34.95 -3.07
CA SER A 94 6.25 -33.88 -2.07
C SER A 94 7.16 -32.71 -2.45
N ALA A 95 7.91 -32.81 -3.54
CA ALA A 95 8.81 -31.75 -3.99
C ALA A 95 8.00 -30.60 -4.60
N CYS A 96 7.58 -29.70 -3.75
CA CYS A 96 6.88 -28.48 -4.14
C CYS A 96 7.33 -27.31 -3.27
N VAL A 97 7.20 -26.10 -3.80
CA VAL A 97 7.26 -24.84 -3.08
C VAL A 97 5.88 -24.21 -3.08
N ARG A 98 5.60 -23.35 -2.13
CA ARG A 98 4.31 -22.67 -2.08
C ARG A 98 4.11 -21.79 -3.32
N ALA A 99 2.95 -21.89 -3.97
CA ALA A 99 2.45 -20.92 -4.93
C ALA A 99 1.45 -20.01 -4.23
N TYR A 100 1.57 -18.71 -4.46
CA TYR A 100 0.69 -17.69 -3.88
C TYR A 100 -0.42 -17.34 -4.88
N PRO A 101 -1.70 -17.20 -4.44
CA PRO A 101 -2.72 -16.59 -5.26
C PRO A 101 -2.31 -15.18 -5.68
N VAL A 102 -2.46 -14.86 -6.96
CA VAL A 102 -2.04 -13.60 -7.58
C VAL A 102 -3.20 -13.00 -8.33
N VAL A 103 -3.36 -11.68 -8.26
CA VAL A 103 -4.22 -10.91 -9.15
C VAL A 103 -3.55 -9.62 -9.57
N GLU A 104 -3.72 -9.23 -10.83
CA GLU A 104 -3.36 -7.92 -11.34
C GLU A 104 -4.63 -7.05 -11.35
N ARG A 105 -4.63 -5.97 -10.57
CA ARG A 105 -5.76 -5.04 -10.48
C ARG A 105 -5.26 -3.65 -10.10
N HIS A 106 -5.83 -2.62 -10.70
CA HIS A 106 -5.52 -1.21 -10.39
C HIS A 106 -4.05 -0.85 -10.57
N ARG A 107 -3.38 -1.42 -11.59
CA ARG A 107 -1.94 -1.27 -11.89
C ARG A 107 -1.00 -1.91 -10.84
N TYR A 108 -1.51 -2.70 -9.90
CA TYR A 108 -0.70 -3.45 -8.94
C TYR A 108 -0.83 -4.95 -9.14
N VAL A 109 0.24 -5.66 -8.81
CA VAL A 109 0.24 -7.11 -8.58
C VAL A 109 -0.02 -7.33 -7.10
N TRP A 110 -1.12 -8.01 -6.79
CA TRP A 110 -1.52 -8.35 -5.42
C TRP A 110 -1.26 -9.82 -5.15
N LEU A 111 -0.73 -10.11 -3.97
CA LEU A 111 -0.52 -11.47 -3.47
C LEU A 111 -1.36 -11.72 -2.23
N TRP A 112 -2.01 -12.88 -2.19
CA TRP A 112 -2.66 -13.37 -0.99
C TRP A 112 -1.67 -14.15 -0.13
N MET A 113 -1.39 -13.66 1.08
CA MET A 113 -0.33 -14.22 1.91
C MET A 113 -0.80 -15.36 2.84
N GLY A 114 -2.10 -15.50 3.05
CA GLY A 114 -2.71 -16.47 3.96
C GLY A 114 -3.05 -17.83 3.34
N ASP A 115 -4.11 -18.48 3.86
CA ASP A 115 -4.64 -19.72 3.29
C ASP A 115 -5.19 -19.47 1.89
N PRO A 116 -4.69 -20.15 0.84
CA PRO A 116 -5.19 -19.97 -0.52
C PRO A 116 -6.68 -20.24 -0.70
N ALA A 117 -7.28 -21.10 0.13
CA ALA A 117 -8.71 -21.39 0.09
C ALA A 117 -9.59 -20.20 0.51
N LEU A 118 -9.01 -19.23 1.20
CA LEU A 118 -9.70 -18.00 1.67
C LEU A 118 -9.44 -16.79 0.75
N ALA A 119 -8.69 -16.97 -0.34
CA ALA A 119 -8.37 -15.90 -1.28
C ALA A 119 -9.64 -15.49 -2.06
N ASP A 120 -10.26 -14.41 -1.64
CA ASP A 120 -11.44 -13.83 -2.29
C ASP A 120 -11.04 -12.54 -3.03
N LEU A 121 -11.31 -12.48 -4.33
CA LEU A 121 -11.02 -11.32 -5.17
C LEU A 121 -11.86 -10.08 -4.80
N ALA A 122 -12.98 -10.25 -4.11
CA ALA A 122 -13.78 -9.14 -3.60
C ALA A 122 -13.07 -8.39 -2.46
N LEU A 123 -12.03 -9.00 -1.85
CA LEU A 123 -11.23 -8.39 -0.80
C LEU A 123 -10.01 -7.61 -1.32
N VAL A 124 -9.82 -7.52 -2.63
CA VAL A 124 -8.80 -6.62 -3.20
C VAL A 124 -9.29 -5.18 -3.05
N PRO A 125 -8.52 -4.30 -2.39
CA PRO A 125 -8.95 -2.92 -2.15
C PRO A 125 -9.28 -2.18 -3.45
N ASP A 126 -10.32 -1.36 -3.41
CA ASP A 126 -10.72 -0.55 -4.57
C ASP A 126 -9.81 0.67 -4.74
N MET A 127 -9.04 0.64 -5.79
CA MET A 127 -8.16 1.73 -6.25
C MET A 127 -8.39 2.03 -7.74
N HIS A 128 -9.64 1.92 -8.21
CA HIS A 128 -9.99 2.02 -9.62
C HIS A 128 -9.49 3.32 -10.27
N TRP A 129 -9.42 4.42 -9.54
CA TRP A 129 -8.89 5.71 -10.03
C TRP A 129 -7.49 5.59 -10.65
N ASN A 130 -6.71 4.56 -10.26
CA ASN A 130 -5.35 4.35 -10.78
C ASN A 130 -5.32 3.87 -12.24
N HIS A 131 -6.44 3.42 -12.80
CA HIS A 131 -6.54 2.95 -14.18
C HIS A 131 -7.79 3.45 -14.93
N ASP A 132 -8.69 4.17 -14.26
CA ASP A 132 -9.89 4.75 -14.86
C ASP A 132 -9.49 5.87 -15.83
N PRO A 133 -9.95 5.85 -17.10
CA PRO A 133 -9.62 6.87 -18.09
C PRO A 133 -10.12 8.29 -17.75
N ALA A 134 -11.04 8.45 -16.80
CA ALA A 134 -11.45 9.76 -16.28
C ALA A 134 -10.42 10.39 -15.33
N TRP A 135 -9.35 9.65 -14.99
CA TRP A 135 -8.28 10.07 -14.11
C TRP A 135 -6.92 9.94 -14.80
N ALA A 136 -6.00 10.82 -14.44
CA ALA A 136 -4.61 10.72 -14.88
C ALA A 136 -3.67 10.88 -13.69
N GLY A 137 -2.68 10.03 -13.62
CA GLY A 137 -1.71 10.08 -12.54
C GLY A 137 -0.64 9.02 -12.67
N ASP A 138 0.29 9.08 -11.76
CA ASP A 138 1.38 8.12 -11.65
C ASP A 138 1.89 8.09 -10.22
N GLY A 139 2.79 7.15 -9.91
CA GLY A 139 3.31 6.96 -8.57
C GLY A 139 4.68 6.33 -8.56
N LYS A 140 5.13 5.98 -7.37
CA LYS A 140 6.40 5.31 -7.11
C LYS A 140 6.24 4.28 -5.98
N THR A 141 7.32 3.55 -5.74
CA THR A 141 7.50 2.72 -4.54
C THR A 141 8.63 3.31 -3.71
N ILE A 142 8.41 3.45 -2.41
CA ILE A 142 9.43 3.82 -1.42
C ILE A 142 9.66 2.61 -0.53
N HIS A 143 10.90 2.30 -0.21
CA HIS A 143 11.24 1.35 0.83
C HIS A 143 11.52 2.14 2.10
N VAL A 144 10.71 1.93 3.14
CA VAL A 144 10.80 2.69 4.39
C VAL A 144 11.28 1.78 5.51
N ASN A 145 12.30 2.22 6.25
CA ASN A 145 12.88 1.48 7.37
C ASN A 145 12.12 1.76 8.68
N CYS A 146 10.83 1.43 8.67
CA CYS A 146 9.97 1.49 9.85
C CYS A 146 8.86 0.43 9.81
N ASP A 147 8.22 0.19 10.96
CA ASP A 147 6.97 -0.58 11.03
C ASP A 147 5.93 0.09 10.12
N TYR A 148 5.31 -0.68 9.22
CA TYR A 148 4.30 -0.18 8.28
C TYR A 148 3.16 0.59 8.96
N ARG A 149 2.86 0.28 10.23
CA ARG A 149 1.84 0.97 11.00
C ARG A 149 2.20 2.41 11.33
N LEU A 150 3.49 2.78 11.34
CA LEU A 150 3.89 4.18 11.49
C LEU A 150 3.55 4.99 10.25
N VAL A 151 3.68 4.40 9.05
CA VAL A 151 3.23 5.02 7.81
C VAL A 151 1.71 5.17 7.79
N LEU A 152 0.97 4.14 8.28
CA LEU A 152 -0.48 4.24 8.42
C LEU A 152 -0.90 5.33 9.39
N ASP A 153 -0.24 5.47 10.55
CA ASP A 153 -0.52 6.51 11.52
C ASP A 153 -0.30 7.91 10.92
N ASN A 154 0.80 8.11 10.19
CA ASN A 154 1.12 9.36 9.50
C ASN A 154 0.01 9.72 8.49
N LEU A 155 -0.40 8.77 7.65
CA LEU A 155 -1.43 9.01 6.64
C LEU A 155 -2.85 9.15 7.21
N MET A 156 -3.12 8.62 8.41
CA MET A 156 -4.43 8.73 9.07
C MET A 156 -4.61 10.04 9.85
N ASP A 157 -3.54 10.81 10.06
CA ASP A 157 -3.57 12.15 10.61
C ASP A 157 -2.75 13.13 9.75
N LEU A 158 -3.43 13.94 8.97
CA LEU A 158 -2.79 14.96 8.12
C LEU A 158 -2.47 16.27 8.85
N THR A 159 -2.59 16.35 10.17
CA THR A 159 -2.20 17.54 10.97
C THR A 159 -0.70 17.83 10.82
N HIS A 160 0.12 16.78 10.61
CA HIS A 160 1.55 16.92 10.38
C HIS A 160 1.90 17.74 9.13
N GLU A 161 0.99 17.83 8.13
CA GLU A 161 1.22 18.65 6.92
C GLU A 161 1.58 20.09 7.24
N THR A 162 0.97 20.67 8.30
CA THR A 162 1.28 22.03 8.74
C THR A 162 2.74 22.19 9.12
N PHE A 163 3.34 21.21 9.75
CA PHE A 163 4.68 21.28 10.34
C PHE A 163 5.76 20.68 9.45
N VAL A 164 5.49 19.55 8.79
CA VAL A 164 6.43 18.83 7.93
C VAL A 164 6.43 19.39 6.52
N HIS A 165 5.25 19.71 5.98
CA HIS A 165 5.04 20.09 4.59
C HIS A 165 4.59 21.55 4.39
N GLY A 166 4.90 22.43 5.33
CA GLY A 166 4.45 23.82 5.33
C GLY A 166 4.86 24.64 4.08
N SER A 167 5.92 24.22 3.39
CA SER A 167 6.37 24.88 2.16
C SER A 167 5.64 24.42 0.89
N SER A 168 4.82 23.37 0.93
CA SER A 168 4.20 22.72 -0.24
C SER A 168 2.70 22.58 -0.14
N ILE A 169 2.21 21.63 0.66
CA ILE A 169 0.79 21.28 0.79
C ILE A 169 0.17 21.70 2.11
N GLY A 170 0.98 21.97 3.15
CA GLY A 170 0.53 22.36 4.48
C GLY A 170 0.17 23.86 4.60
N ASN A 171 -0.66 24.19 5.56
CA ASN A 171 -0.89 25.49 6.12
C ASN A 171 -1.54 25.35 7.51
N ASP A 172 -1.62 26.43 8.31
CA ASP A 172 -2.14 26.38 9.68
C ASP A 172 -3.59 25.88 9.75
N ALA A 173 -4.38 26.14 8.70
CA ALA A 173 -5.77 25.67 8.63
C ALA A 173 -5.93 24.15 8.72
N VAL A 174 -4.92 23.36 8.35
CA VAL A 174 -4.97 21.91 8.49
C VAL A 174 -4.94 21.49 9.96
N ALA A 175 -4.08 22.12 10.77
CA ALA A 175 -3.98 21.83 12.20
C ALA A 175 -5.18 22.36 13.01
N GLU A 176 -5.77 23.47 12.56
CA GLU A 176 -6.87 24.16 13.27
C GLU A 176 -8.26 23.62 12.92
N ALA A 177 -8.43 23.04 11.71
CA ALA A 177 -9.73 22.59 11.26
C ALA A 177 -10.22 21.37 12.06
N PRO A 178 -11.52 21.35 12.43
CA PRO A 178 -12.13 20.17 13.01
C PRO A 178 -12.14 19.01 12.02
N PHE A 179 -12.15 17.79 12.55
CA PHE A 179 -12.26 16.57 11.76
C PHE A 179 -13.22 15.57 12.42
N ASP A 180 -13.81 14.70 11.62
CA ASP A 180 -14.68 13.63 12.07
C ASP A 180 -14.02 12.29 11.77
N VAL A 181 -14.21 11.32 12.67
CA VAL A 181 -13.73 9.94 12.50
C VAL A 181 -14.90 8.98 12.56
N THR A 182 -15.07 8.20 11.51
CA THR A 182 -16.03 7.09 11.47
C THR A 182 -15.30 5.79 11.19
N HIS A 183 -15.87 4.67 11.64
CA HIS A 183 -15.27 3.36 11.41
C HIS A 183 -16.33 2.30 11.13
N GLY A 184 -15.97 1.33 10.32
CA GLY A 184 -16.73 0.13 10.04
C GLY A 184 -16.01 -1.13 10.56
N GLU A 185 -16.37 -2.27 10.00
CA GLU A 185 -15.75 -3.56 10.35
C GLU A 185 -14.29 -3.65 9.85
N LYS A 186 -14.00 -3.12 8.65
CA LYS A 186 -12.68 -3.17 7.99
C LYS A 186 -12.17 -1.79 7.55
N THR A 187 -12.90 -0.73 7.83
CA THR A 187 -12.62 0.61 7.31
C THR A 187 -12.59 1.65 8.42
N VAL A 188 -11.76 2.66 8.25
CA VAL A 188 -11.77 3.90 9.05
C VAL A 188 -11.78 5.08 8.09
N THR A 189 -12.61 6.07 8.36
CA THR A 189 -12.65 7.31 7.56
C THR A 189 -12.41 8.50 8.48
N VAL A 190 -11.47 9.37 8.08
CA VAL A 190 -11.22 10.66 8.70
C VAL A 190 -11.59 11.74 7.69
N THR A 191 -12.50 12.65 8.07
CA THR A 191 -12.98 13.72 7.19
C THR A 191 -12.62 15.07 7.77
N ARG A 192 -11.94 15.91 6.98
CA ARG A 192 -11.59 17.29 7.34
C ARG A 192 -11.98 18.24 6.22
N TRP A 193 -12.65 19.31 6.58
CA TRP A 193 -12.99 20.44 5.71
C TRP A 193 -12.40 21.73 6.25
N MET A 194 -11.67 22.44 5.42
CA MET A 194 -11.14 23.79 5.69
C MET A 194 -11.86 24.78 4.78
N ARG A 195 -12.72 25.58 5.35
CA ARG A 195 -13.60 26.48 4.58
C ARG A 195 -13.05 27.89 4.56
N GLY A 196 -13.08 28.53 3.39
CA GLY A 196 -12.73 29.95 3.22
C GLY A 196 -11.26 30.25 3.57
N ILE A 197 -10.34 29.39 3.19
CA ILE A 197 -8.90 29.50 3.47
C ILE A 197 -8.13 29.96 2.23
N GLU A 198 -6.92 30.49 2.43
CA GLU A 198 -5.96 30.63 1.33
C GLU A 198 -5.51 29.24 0.85
N ALA A 199 -5.47 29.05 -0.48
CA ALA A 199 -5.03 27.78 -1.05
C ALA A 199 -3.52 27.59 -0.81
N PRO A 200 -3.06 26.44 -0.28
CA PRO A 200 -1.64 26.12 -0.23
C PRO A 200 -0.99 26.17 -1.62
N PRO A 201 0.33 26.42 -1.72
CA PRO A 201 1.01 26.67 -2.99
C PRO A 201 0.75 25.62 -4.08
N PHE A 202 0.78 24.34 -3.72
CA PHE A 202 0.46 23.25 -4.65
C PHE A 202 -0.94 23.39 -5.21
N TRP A 203 -1.95 23.57 -4.36
CA TRP A 203 -3.35 23.63 -4.77
C TRP A 203 -3.68 24.94 -5.50
N ALA A 204 -3.08 26.07 -5.11
CA ALA A 204 -3.22 27.32 -5.84
C ALA A 204 -2.74 27.19 -7.30
N LYS A 205 -1.60 26.54 -7.50
CA LYS A 205 -1.06 26.26 -8.85
C LYS A 205 -2.00 25.37 -9.66
N GLN A 206 -2.58 24.34 -9.06
CA GLN A 206 -3.46 23.40 -9.77
C GLN A 206 -4.82 24.03 -10.11
N LEU A 207 -5.40 24.78 -9.18
CA LEU A 207 -6.69 25.44 -9.38
C LEU A 207 -6.61 26.57 -10.43
N GLY A 208 -5.53 27.34 -10.43
CA GLY A 208 -5.32 28.46 -11.37
C GLY A 208 -6.34 29.59 -11.22
N LYS A 209 -7.04 29.68 -10.07
CA LYS A 209 -8.02 30.72 -9.75
C LYS A 209 -7.57 31.46 -8.49
N SER A 210 -7.87 32.75 -8.41
CA SER A 210 -7.61 33.58 -7.20
C SER A 210 -8.79 33.56 -6.24
N GLY A 211 -8.53 33.92 -4.97
CA GLY A 211 -9.52 33.99 -3.93
C GLY A 211 -9.43 32.85 -2.92
N LEU A 212 -10.34 32.91 -1.93
CA LEU A 212 -10.41 31.86 -0.91
C LEU A 212 -11.01 30.58 -1.47
N VAL A 213 -10.61 29.46 -0.86
CA VAL A 213 -11.04 28.12 -1.26
C VAL A 213 -11.63 27.35 -0.08
N ASP A 214 -12.49 26.41 -0.41
CA ASP A 214 -12.87 25.31 0.47
C ASP A 214 -12.00 24.10 0.08
N ARG A 215 -11.24 23.60 1.05
CA ARG A 215 -10.32 22.45 0.89
C ARG A 215 -10.88 21.25 1.65
N TRP A 216 -10.73 20.06 1.08
CA TRP A 216 -11.10 18.81 1.73
C TRP A 216 -9.95 17.83 1.78
N GLN A 217 -9.97 17.00 2.83
CA GLN A 217 -9.14 15.82 3.02
C GLN A 217 -10.03 14.73 3.61
N ILE A 218 -10.33 13.71 2.83
CA ILE A 218 -11.15 12.58 3.24
C ILE A 218 -10.30 11.32 3.11
N ILE A 219 -9.78 10.85 4.24
CA ILE A 219 -8.90 9.70 4.33
C ILE A 219 -9.74 8.48 4.56
N ARG A 220 -9.60 7.46 3.73
CA ARG A 220 -10.24 6.17 3.89
C ARG A 220 -9.20 5.07 3.99
N PHE A 221 -9.06 4.52 5.18
CA PHE A 221 -8.31 3.29 5.41
C PHE A 221 -9.18 2.08 5.11
N GLU A 222 -8.59 1.08 4.46
CA GLU A 222 -9.13 -0.26 4.29
C GLU A 222 -8.07 -1.29 4.72
N ALA A 223 -8.47 -2.13 5.68
CA ALA A 223 -7.56 -3.09 6.28
C ALA A 223 -7.09 -4.16 5.26
N PRO A 224 -5.81 -4.61 5.34
CA PRO A 224 -4.89 -4.34 6.43
C PRO A 224 -3.97 -3.12 6.25
N CYS A 225 -3.85 -2.53 5.05
CA CYS A 225 -2.75 -1.60 4.79
C CYS A 225 -2.98 -0.64 3.61
N THR A 226 -4.23 -0.41 3.21
CA THR A 226 -4.55 0.46 2.07
C THR A 226 -5.23 1.73 2.56
N ILE A 227 -4.79 2.88 2.02
CA ILE A 227 -5.38 4.20 2.32
C ILE A 227 -5.59 4.95 1.00
N ALA A 228 -6.83 5.36 0.76
CA ALA A 228 -7.18 6.31 -0.30
C ALA A 228 -7.53 7.66 0.34
N ILE A 229 -6.87 8.73 -0.10
CA ILE A 229 -7.12 10.08 0.39
C ILE A 229 -7.73 10.89 -0.74
N ASP A 230 -9.01 11.22 -0.62
CA ASP A 230 -9.69 12.16 -1.51
C ASP A 230 -9.33 13.58 -1.08
N VAL A 231 -8.68 14.32 -1.94
CA VAL A 231 -8.14 15.65 -1.67
C VAL A 231 -8.48 16.64 -2.78
N GLY A 232 -8.64 17.89 -2.41
CA GLY A 232 -8.84 18.92 -3.42
C GLY A 232 -9.21 20.28 -2.83
N VAL A 233 -9.39 21.22 -3.75
CA VAL A 233 -9.83 22.58 -3.45
C VAL A 233 -10.85 23.06 -4.49
N ALA A 234 -11.81 23.87 -4.05
CA ALA A 234 -12.73 24.60 -4.94
C ALA A 234 -12.87 26.05 -4.44
N PRO A 235 -13.20 27.03 -5.30
CA PRO A 235 -13.47 28.38 -4.83
C PRO A 235 -14.60 28.39 -3.79
N THR A 236 -14.41 29.13 -2.70
CA THR A 236 -15.40 29.21 -1.63
C THR A 236 -16.76 29.66 -2.16
N GLY A 237 -17.82 29.01 -1.67
CA GLY A 237 -19.20 29.31 -2.07
C GLY A 237 -19.65 28.66 -3.38
N THR A 238 -18.86 27.73 -3.97
CA THR A 238 -19.24 26.99 -5.18
C THR A 238 -19.89 25.63 -4.91
N GLY A 239 -20.18 25.30 -3.63
CA GLY A 239 -20.93 24.10 -3.26
C GLY A 239 -20.10 22.86 -2.98
N ALA A 240 -18.76 22.97 -2.90
CA ALA A 240 -17.91 21.80 -2.69
C ALA A 240 -18.17 21.04 -1.37
N PRO A 241 -18.38 21.71 -0.23
CA PRO A 241 -18.76 21.03 1.01
C PRO A 241 -20.13 20.33 0.96
N GLU A 242 -21.00 20.75 0.05
CA GLU A 242 -22.34 20.17 -0.19
C GLU A 242 -22.33 19.12 -1.31
N GLY A 243 -21.13 18.82 -1.89
CA GLY A 243 -20.93 17.76 -2.88
C GLY A 243 -20.68 18.22 -4.32
N ASP A 244 -20.87 19.51 -4.64
CA ASP A 244 -20.56 20.04 -5.98
C ASP A 244 -19.10 20.49 -6.07
N ARG A 245 -18.24 19.61 -6.57
CA ARG A 245 -16.81 19.87 -6.77
C ARG A 245 -16.46 20.27 -8.20
N SER A 246 -17.44 20.55 -9.06
CA SER A 246 -17.27 20.80 -10.49
C SER A 246 -16.40 22.03 -10.80
N GLN A 247 -16.35 23.01 -9.88
CA GLN A 247 -15.56 24.23 -10.02
C GLN A 247 -14.14 24.09 -9.45
N GLY A 248 -13.83 22.95 -8.84
CA GLY A 248 -12.58 22.68 -8.16
C GLY A 248 -11.63 21.78 -8.95
N VAL A 249 -10.55 21.42 -8.30
CA VAL A 249 -9.59 20.40 -8.70
C VAL A 249 -9.59 19.31 -7.64
N ASN A 250 -9.68 18.05 -8.09
CA ASN A 250 -9.76 16.89 -7.21
C ASN A 250 -8.68 15.88 -7.57
N GLY A 251 -8.06 15.32 -6.56
CA GLY A 251 -7.13 14.21 -6.68
C GLY A 251 -7.42 13.12 -5.66
N PHE A 252 -6.91 11.93 -5.94
CA PHE A 252 -6.76 10.86 -4.95
C PHE A 252 -5.29 10.56 -4.73
N VAL A 253 -4.89 10.48 -3.47
CA VAL A 253 -3.61 9.88 -3.09
C VAL A 253 -3.90 8.44 -2.69
N LEU A 254 -3.44 7.52 -3.52
CA LEU A 254 -3.65 6.07 -3.35
C LEU A 254 -2.40 5.49 -2.71
N ASN A 255 -2.55 4.84 -1.57
CA ASN A 255 -1.45 4.33 -0.77
C ASN A 255 -1.72 2.87 -0.39
N THR A 256 -0.71 2.01 -0.54
CA THR A 256 -0.73 0.68 0.05
C THR A 256 0.64 0.35 0.63
N ILE A 257 0.63 0.04 1.92
CA ILE A 257 1.85 -0.07 2.73
C ILE A 257 2.05 -1.53 3.08
N THR A 258 2.76 -2.25 2.22
CA THR A 258 3.01 -3.68 2.38
C THR A 258 4.13 -3.92 3.37
N PRO A 259 3.88 -4.57 4.52
CA PRO A 259 4.93 -4.90 5.46
C PRO A 259 5.93 -5.87 4.82
N GLU A 260 7.21 -5.52 4.87
CA GLU A 260 8.32 -6.41 4.50
C GLU A 260 8.74 -7.25 5.71
N THR A 261 9.15 -6.57 6.77
CA THR A 261 9.48 -7.14 8.09
C THR A 261 8.71 -6.40 9.18
N GLU A 262 8.99 -6.64 10.43
CA GLU A 262 8.42 -5.88 11.56
C GLU A 262 8.87 -4.42 11.60
N LYS A 263 9.96 -4.07 10.88
CA LYS A 263 10.60 -2.75 10.90
C LYS A 263 10.95 -2.22 9.52
N THR A 264 10.42 -2.81 8.47
CA THR A 264 10.58 -2.32 7.10
C THR A 264 9.30 -2.56 6.32
N CYS A 265 9.01 -1.68 5.35
CA CYS A 265 7.84 -1.83 4.49
C CYS A 265 8.09 -1.31 3.07
N HIS A 266 7.33 -1.84 2.12
CA HIS A 266 7.20 -1.30 0.78
C HIS A 266 5.99 -0.38 0.74
N TYR A 267 6.21 0.90 0.52
CA TYR A 267 5.16 1.90 0.40
C TYR A 267 4.93 2.22 -1.09
N PHE A 268 3.85 1.69 -1.65
CA PHE A 268 3.38 1.99 -3.00
C PHE A 268 2.41 3.16 -2.92
N TRP A 269 2.63 4.20 -3.70
CA TRP A 269 1.74 5.34 -3.76
C TRP A 269 1.52 5.82 -5.19
N ALA A 270 0.35 6.41 -5.46
CA ALA A 270 0.04 7.14 -6.68
C ALA A 270 -0.74 8.41 -6.35
N PHE A 271 -0.49 9.48 -7.08
CA PHE A 271 -1.38 10.64 -7.13
C PHE A 271 -2.11 10.65 -8.47
N VAL A 272 -3.43 10.58 -8.42
CA VAL A 272 -4.29 10.62 -9.60
C VAL A 272 -5.24 11.81 -9.51
N ARG A 273 -5.56 12.43 -10.66
CA ARG A 273 -6.36 13.64 -10.74
C ARG A 273 -7.41 13.56 -11.85
N ASN A 274 -8.53 14.27 -11.69
CA ASN A 274 -9.62 14.33 -12.67
C ASN A 274 -9.62 15.60 -13.53
N TYR A 275 -8.56 16.38 -13.52
CA TYR A 275 -8.37 17.60 -14.31
C TYR A 275 -7.11 17.48 -15.18
N GLN A 276 -7.10 18.17 -16.32
CA GLN A 276 -5.97 18.19 -17.25
C GLN A 276 -5.41 16.79 -17.52
N ILE A 277 -6.30 15.81 -17.72
CA ILE A 277 -5.96 14.37 -17.77
C ILE A 277 -5.07 14.01 -18.96
N GLY A 278 -5.15 14.77 -20.08
CA GLY A 278 -4.29 14.57 -21.26
C GLY A 278 -2.86 15.12 -21.13
N GLU A 279 -2.56 15.86 -20.04
CA GLU A 279 -1.28 16.56 -19.88
C GLU A 279 -0.23 15.72 -19.15
N GLN A 280 0.54 14.93 -19.89
CA GLN A 280 1.58 14.05 -19.32
C GLN A 280 2.66 14.83 -18.54
N ARG A 281 2.97 16.07 -18.96
CA ARG A 281 3.93 16.92 -18.23
C ARG A 281 3.46 17.17 -16.80
N ILE A 282 2.16 17.45 -16.61
CA ILE A 282 1.58 17.68 -15.28
C ILE A 282 1.64 16.42 -14.43
N THR A 283 1.35 15.25 -15.02
CA THR A 283 1.50 13.97 -14.33
C THR A 283 2.92 13.79 -13.78
N THR A 284 3.93 14.09 -14.60
CA THR A 284 5.33 13.99 -14.19
C THR A 284 5.69 15.01 -13.10
N GLU A 285 5.28 16.29 -13.28
CA GLU A 285 5.55 17.34 -12.28
C GLU A 285 4.92 17.01 -10.92
N ILE A 286 3.66 16.54 -10.92
CA ILE A 286 2.96 16.15 -9.68
C ILE A 286 3.67 14.95 -9.04
N ARG A 287 3.99 13.91 -9.80
CA ARG A 287 4.69 12.74 -9.29
C ARG A 287 6.02 13.11 -8.60
N GLU A 288 6.82 13.96 -9.23
CA GLU A 288 8.10 14.39 -8.65
C GLU A 288 7.89 15.29 -7.41
N GLY A 289 6.92 16.20 -7.45
CA GLY A 289 6.58 17.03 -6.29
C GLY A 289 6.12 16.20 -5.09
N VAL A 290 5.17 15.29 -5.30
CA VAL A 290 4.66 14.39 -4.27
C VAL A 290 5.75 13.44 -3.76
N SER A 291 6.66 13.00 -4.64
CA SER A 291 7.82 12.21 -4.22
C SER A 291 8.71 12.95 -3.21
N GLY A 292 8.87 14.27 -3.37
CA GLY A 292 9.60 15.11 -2.40
C GLY A 292 8.89 15.18 -1.05
N ILE A 293 7.56 15.36 -1.06
CA ILE A 293 6.72 15.38 0.16
C ILE A 293 6.86 14.05 0.93
N PHE A 294 6.71 12.93 0.27
CA PHE A 294 6.84 11.62 0.94
C PHE A 294 8.26 11.29 1.41
N HIS A 295 9.27 11.90 0.79
CA HIS A 295 10.64 11.79 1.32
C HIS A 295 10.81 12.54 2.65
N GLU A 296 10.12 13.66 2.86
CA GLU A 296 10.09 14.33 4.16
C GLU A 296 9.46 13.43 5.23
N ASP A 297 8.37 12.73 4.91
CA ASP A 297 7.74 11.75 5.80
C ASP A 297 8.66 10.56 6.10
N GLU A 298 9.30 9.98 5.07
CA GLU A 298 10.26 8.89 5.20
C GLU A 298 11.32 9.21 6.26
N LEU A 299 11.94 10.39 6.17
CA LEU A 299 12.99 10.82 7.10
C LEU A 299 12.49 10.88 8.56
N ILE A 300 11.27 11.38 8.79
CA ILE A 300 10.67 11.48 10.12
C ILE A 300 10.30 10.10 10.65
N LEU A 301 9.66 9.26 9.84
CA LEU A 301 9.19 7.93 10.25
C LEU A 301 10.36 7.00 10.57
N GLU A 302 11.44 7.06 9.79
CA GLU A 302 12.66 6.30 10.10
C GLU A 302 13.36 6.80 11.37
N ALA A 303 13.36 8.12 11.60
CA ALA A 303 13.88 8.67 12.84
C ALA A 303 13.02 8.26 14.04
N GLN A 304 11.69 8.25 13.89
CA GLN A 304 10.76 7.75 14.91
C GLN A 304 11.01 6.28 15.22
N GLN A 305 11.16 5.42 14.20
CA GLN A 305 11.45 4.00 14.41
C GLN A 305 12.74 3.79 15.20
N ARG A 306 13.81 4.51 14.84
CA ARG A 306 15.09 4.45 15.59
C ARG A 306 14.90 4.85 17.05
N ALA A 307 14.19 5.95 17.32
CA ALA A 307 13.93 6.41 18.67
C ALA A 307 13.07 5.42 19.48
N MET A 308 12.10 4.76 18.84
CA MET A 308 11.30 3.69 19.48
C MET A 308 12.15 2.48 19.82
N ASP A 309 13.07 2.09 18.95
CA ASP A 309 13.98 0.96 19.20
C ASP A 309 14.94 1.21 20.36
N GLU A 310 15.37 2.46 20.54
CA GLU A 310 16.20 2.91 21.65
C GLU A 310 15.43 3.04 22.98
N ASN A 311 14.09 3.13 22.92
CA ASN A 311 13.21 3.36 24.07
C ASN A 311 12.05 2.34 24.10
N PRO A 312 12.31 1.02 24.17
CA PRO A 312 11.29 -0.02 24.00
C PRO A 312 10.22 -0.02 25.11
N ASP A 313 10.53 0.51 26.28
CA ASP A 313 9.62 0.57 27.43
C ASP A 313 8.81 1.88 27.47
N ARG A 314 8.97 2.76 26.49
CA ARG A 314 8.28 4.05 26.45
C ARG A 314 6.79 3.86 26.15
N ILE A 315 5.94 4.38 27.04
CA ILE A 315 4.49 4.45 26.82
C ILE A 315 4.18 5.76 26.06
N PHE A 316 3.47 5.65 24.94
CA PHE A 316 3.06 6.79 24.16
C PHE A 316 1.75 7.37 24.66
N TYR A 317 1.63 8.70 24.65
CA TYR A 317 0.40 9.42 24.91
C TYR A 317 -0.33 9.71 23.61
N ASN A 318 -1.60 9.30 23.51
CA ASN A 318 -2.41 9.57 22.34
C ASN A 318 -3.08 10.94 22.44
N LEU A 319 -2.98 11.71 21.39
CA LEU A 319 -3.69 12.96 21.19
C LEU A 319 -5.05 12.72 20.52
N ASN A 320 -5.94 13.71 20.53
CA ASN A 320 -7.23 13.59 19.83
C ASN A 320 -7.05 13.36 18.32
N ILE A 321 -6.01 13.92 17.73
CA ILE A 321 -5.68 13.74 16.31
C ILE A 321 -5.34 12.30 15.93
N ASP A 322 -4.90 11.47 16.89
CA ASP A 322 -4.56 10.06 16.67
C ASP A 322 -5.79 9.13 16.52
N ALA A 323 -7.01 9.66 16.65
CA ALA A 323 -8.22 8.85 16.67
C ALA A 323 -8.36 7.93 15.44
N GLY A 324 -8.06 8.41 14.24
CA GLY A 324 -8.05 7.64 13.00
C GLY A 324 -7.03 6.49 13.04
N ALA A 325 -5.79 6.82 13.43
CA ALA A 325 -4.69 5.87 13.58
C ALA A 325 -4.99 4.79 14.62
N MET A 326 -5.55 5.17 15.75
CA MET A 326 -5.93 4.24 16.83
C MET A 326 -6.99 3.22 16.39
N TRP A 327 -8.01 3.65 15.64
CA TRP A 327 -8.98 2.73 15.06
C TRP A 327 -8.37 1.82 14.01
N THR A 328 -7.48 2.35 13.16
CA THR A 328 -6.73 1.58 12.16
C THR A 328 -5.94 0.46 12.83
N ARG A 329 -5.14 0.77 13.84
CA ARG A 329 -4.38 -0.23 14.62
C ARG A 329 -5.29 -1.28 15.25
N LYS A 330 -6.41 -0.86 15.86
CA LYS A 330 -7.39 -1.78 16.45
C LYS A 330 -8.01 -2.75 15.43
N LEU A 331 -8.27 -2.32 14.21
CA LEU A 331 -8.78 -3.20 13.15
C LEU A 331 -7.72 -4.23 12.74
N ILE A 332 -6.48 -3.81 12.56
CA ILE A 332 -5.35 -4.70 12.24
C ILE A 332 -5.15 -5.74 13.35
N ASP A 333 -5.12 -5.30 14.61
CA ASP A 333 -4.95 -6.19 15.76
C ASP A 333 -6.06 -7.24 15.86
N ARG A 334 -7.31 -6.85 15.55
CA ARG A 334 -8.45 -7.80 15.49
C ARG A 334 -8.25 -8.85 14.39
N MET A 335 -7.76 -8.47 13.21
CA MET A 335 -7.47 -9.42 12.13
C MET A 335 -6.40 -10.43 12.57
N VAL A 336 -5.30 -9.96 13.16
CA VAL A 336 -4.23 -10.80 13.69
C VAL A 336 -4.75 -11.74 14.77
N ALA A 337 -5.55 -11.24 15.71
CA ALA A 337 -6.13 -12.04 16.80
C ALA A 337 -7.08 -13.13 16.24
N LYS A 338 -7.92 -12.79 15.27
CA LYS A 338 -8.84 -13.74 14.63
C LYS A 338 -8.08 -14.89 13.95
N GLU A 339 -6.98 -14.60 13.26
CA GLU A 339 -6.15 -15.62 12.61
C GLU A 339 -5.34 -16.47 13.59
N SER A 340 -5.07 -15.95 14.79
CA SER A 340 -4.31 -16.63 15.84
C SER A 340 -5.20 -17.50 16.76
N ALA A 341 -6.53 -17.35 16.68
CA ALA A 341 -7.49 -18.13 17.46
C ALA A 341 -7.49 -19.61 17.03
N PRO A 342 -7.56 -20.57 17.96
CA PRO A 342 -7.69 -21.99 17.62
C PRO A 342 -8.93 -22.23 16.75
N GLN A 343 -8.81 -23.05 15.71
CA GLN A 343 -9.89 -23.36 14.73
C GLN A 343 -11.21 -23.83 15.35
N GLN A 344 -11.22 -24.32 16.58
CA GLN A 344 -12.43 -24.78 17.28
C GLN A 344 -13.40 -23.65 17.69
N LEU A 345 -12.93 -22.40 17.75
CA LEU A 345 -13.78 -21.23 18.06
C LEU A 345 -14.36 -20.56 16.80
N GLN A 346 -13.84 -20.85 15.63
CA GLN A 346 -14.29 -20.23 14.37
C GLN A 346 -15.57 -20.88 13.79
N ALA A 347 -15.98 -22.05 14.28
CA ALA A 347 -17.19 -22.77 13.84
C ALA A 347 -18.45 -22.43 14.66
N ALA A 348 -18.36 -21.51 15.63
CA ALA A 348 -19.43 -21.18 16.58
C ALA A 348 -19.99 -19.74 16.43
N GLU A 349 -19.53 -18.97 15.47
CA GLU A 349 -20.11 -17.68 15.04
C GLU A 349 -20.72 -17.82 13.63
#